data_3fd5ffdc04ba34cb720fb4c95a0c1b61
#
_entry.id   3fd5ffdc04ba34cb720fb4c95a0c1b61
#
_cell.length_a   1.000
_cell.length_b   1.000
_cell.length_c   1.000
_cell.angle_alpha   90.00
_cell.angle_beta   90.00
_cell.angle_gamma   90.00
#
_symmetry.space_group_name_H-M   'P 1'
#
loop_
_entity.id
_entity.type
_entity.pdbx_description
1 polymer ?
#
loop_
_entity_poly.entity_id
_entity_poly.type
_entity_poly.pdbx_seq_one_letter_code
_entity_poly.pdbx_strand_id
1 'polypeptide(L)'
;DKPESHPEPTAPANDADVDAMKQDIIDRTNALRKENGIAALTTSDKLMQAAQVRADEMAASGVYSHIRPDGRKYMTVTDSQYIGENIHCLEDWALKEKSLPETVMWAWSASAGHLKNMTNSRYGSIGVGLAKGTDENGEDCWYCVQLFMDTGGSISWVDRPAAKQ
;
A
#
# COMPACT_ATOMS: atom_id res chain seq x y z
N ASP A 1 34.17 -23.44 15.37
CA ASP A 1 33.54 -22.41 14.52
C ASP A 1 32.33 -23.03 13.80
N LYS A 2 31.14 -22.76 14.32
CA LYS A 2 29.88 -23.07 13.62
C LYS A 2 29.67 -21.98 12.56
N PRO A 3 29.39 -22.34 11.30
CA PRO A 3 28.99 -21.34 10.32
C PRO A 3 27.66 -20.74 10.79
N GLU A 4 27.62 -19.43 10.87
CA GLU A 4 26.38 -18.70 11.07
C GLU A 4 25.42 -19.06 9.94
N SER A 5 24.31 -19.68 10.29
CA SER A 5 23.23 -19.94 9.33
C SER A 5 22.59 -18.60 9.00
N HIS A 6 22.90 -18.09 7.82
CA HIS A 6 22.07 -17.05 7.23
C HIS A 6 20.64 -17.60 7.10
N PRO A 7 19.62 -16.86 7.57
CA PRO A 7 18.25 -17.28 7.32
C PRO A 7 18.07 -17.40 5.82
N GLU A 8 17.58 -18.56 5.37
CA GLU A 8 17.17 -18.73 3.98
C GLU A 8 16.20 -17.63 3.59
N PRO A 9 16.29 -17.10 2.35
CA PRO A 9 15.30 -16.15 1.88
C PRO A 9 13.93 -16.82 2.01
N THR A 10 13.06 -16.23 2.79
CA THR A 10 11.67 -16.67 2.90
C THR A 10 11.08 -16.76 1.50
N ALA A 11 10.49 -17.91 1.18
CA ALA A 11 9.80 -18.11 -0.09
C ALA A 11 8.88 -16.91 -0.38
N PRO A 12 8.72 -16.49 -1.64
CA PRO A 12 7.81 -15.41 -1.96
C PRO A 12 6.44 -15.74 -1.39
N ALA A 13 5.87 -14.78 -0.64
CA ALA A 13 4.54 -14.92 -0.07
C ALA A 13 3.56 -15.28 -1.20
N ASN A 14 2.75 -16.31 -1.00
CA ASN A 14 1.73 -16.66 -1.99
C ASN A 14 0.63 -15.59 -2.02
N ASP A 15 -0.19 -15.58 -3.07
CA ASP A 15 -1.23 -14.55 -3.24
C ASP A 15 -2.23 -14.53 -2.09
N ALA A 16 -2.54 -15.69 -1.48
CA ALA A 16 -3.44 -15.77 -0.32
C ALA A 16 -2.86 -15.05 0.90
N ASP A 17 -1.55 -15.18 1.15
CA ASP A 17 -0.87 -14.47 2.25
C ASP A 17 -0.85 -12.96 2.02
N VAL A 18 -0.63 -12.54 0.79
CA VAL A 18 -0.65 -11.12 0.42
C VAL A 18 -2.06 -10.54 0.60
N ASP A 19 -3.09 -11.25 0.18
CA ASP A 19 -4.48 -10.83 0.36
C ASP A 19 -4.84 -10.72 1.85
N ALA A 20 -4.39 -11.66 2.68
CA ALA A 20 -4.58 -11.61 4.13
C ALA A 20 -3.88 -10.39 4.76
N MET A 21 -2.68 -10.04 4.31
CA MET A 21 -1.98 -8.84 4.76
C MET A 21 -2.71 -7.56 4.35
N LYS A 22 -3.24 -7.49 3.14
CA LYS A 22 -4.05 -6.34 2.69
C LYS A 22 -5.30 -6.18 3.57
N GLN A 23 -6.00 -7.27 3.85
CA GLN A 23 -7.17 -7.23 4.71
C GLN A 23 -6.82 -6.78 6.14
N ASP A 24 -5.70 -7.24 6.69
CA ASP A 24 -5.22 -6.83 8.00
C ASP A 24 -4.92 -5.32 8.05
N ILE A 25 -4.31 -4.76 7.01
CA ILE A 25 -4.10 -3.31 6.90
C ILE A 25 -5.43 -2.56 6.90
N ILE A 26 -6.43 -3.05 6.17
CA ILE A 26 -7.77 -2.45 6.12
C ILE A 26 -8.41 -2.49 7.51
N ASP A 27 -8.37 -3.64 8.17
CA ASP A 27 -8.95 -3.82 9.51
C ASP A 27 -8.31 -2.91 10.55
N ARG A 28 -6.98 -2.78 10.52
CA ARG A 28 -6.24 -1.88 11.42
C ARG A 28 -6.54 -0.42 11.13
N THR A 29 -6.70 -0.03 9.88
CA THR A 29 -7.10 1.32 9.48
C THR A 29 -8.49 1.64 10.01
N ASN A 30 -9.42 0.71 9.89
CA ASN A 30 -10.78 0.87 10.40
C ASN A 30 -10.84 0.87 11.94
N ALA A 31 -9.99 0.10 12.62
CA ALA A 31 -9.87 0.15 14.07
C ALA A 31 -9.39 1.53 14.53
N LEU A 32 -8.40 2.11 13.85
CA LEU A 32 -7.91 3.45 14.12
C LEU A 32 -9.02 4.50 13.93
N ARG A 33 -9.80 4.39 12.85
CA ARG A 33 -10.93 5.28 12.60
C ARG A 33 -11.98 5.18 13.69
N LYS A 34 -12.32 3.97 14.11
CA LYS A 34 -13.28 3.74 15.21
C LYS A 34 -12.82 4.40 16.50
N GLU A 35 -11.53 4.28 16.85
CA GLU A 35 -10.96 4.94 18.03
C GLU A 35 -11.10 6.47 17.97
N ASN A 36 -11.13 7.03 16.77
CA ASN A 36 -11.29 8.47 16.54
C ASN A 36 -12.75 8.87 16.25
N GLY A 37 -13.71 7.97 16.41
CA GLY A 37 -15.13 8.26 16.20
C GLY A 37 -15.51 8.47 14.74
N ILE A 38 -14.77 7.91 13.79
CA ILE A 38 -14.95 8.09 12.35
C ILE A 38 -15.49 6.78 11.74
N ALA A 39 -16.42 6.90 10.79
CA ALA A 39 -17.01 5.76 10.12
C ALA A 39 -15.95 4.89 9.41
N ALA A 40 -16.17 3.59 9.41
CA ALA A 40 -15.30 2.63 8.71
C ALA A 40 -15.31 2.87 7.21
N LEU A 41 -14.17 2.62 6.58
CA LEU A 41 -14.02 2.60 5.13
C LEU A 41 -14.51 1.26 4.58
N THR A 42 -15.20 1.30 3.45
CA THR A 42 -15.55 0.09 2.69
C THR A 42 -14.51 -0.16 1.62
N THR A 43 -14.38 -1.41 1.18
CA THR A 43 -13.49 -1.74 0.06
C THR A 43 -14.25 -1.67 -1.26
N SER A 44 -13.51 -1.40 -2.33
CA SER A 44 -13.98 -1.42 -3.71
C SER A 44 -12.98 -2.23 -4.53
N ASP A 45 -13.46 -3.16 -5.34
CA ASP A 45 -12.58 -3.99 -6.17
C ASP A 45 -11.70 -3.14 -7.08
N LYS A 46 -12.26 -2.09 -7.68
CA LYS A 46 -11.51 -1.19 -8.56
C LYS A 46 -10.48 -0.38 -7.80
N LEU A 47 -10.78 0.06 -6.59
CA LEU A 47 -9.82 0.80 -5.78
C LEU A 47 -8.69 -0.12 -5.27
N MET A 48 -9.01 -1.38 -4.94
CA MET A 48 -8.00 -2.40 -4.63
C MET A 48 -7.09 -2.65 -5.82
N GLN A 49 -7.64 -2.78 -7.02
CA GLN A 49 -6.85 -2.94 -8.25
C GLN A 49 -5.95 -1.73 -8.51
N ALA A 50 -6.49 -0.52 -8.35
CA ALA A 50 -5.74 0.72 -8.54
C ALA A 50 -4.56 0.83 -7.56
N ALA A 51 -4.78 0.50 -6.29
CA ALA A 51 -3.70 0.48 -5.29
C ALA A 51 -2.62 -0.54 -5.65
N GLN A 52 -3.02 -1.72 -6.16
CA GLN A 52 -2.07 -2.74 -6.60
C GLN A 52 -1.26 -2.28 -7.81
N VAL A 53 -1.87 -1.59 -8.77
CA VAL A 53 -1.15 -0.98 -9.91
C VAL A 53 -0.07 -0.03 -9.40
N ARG A 54 -0.39 0.82 -8.43
CA ARG A 54 0.58 1.75 -7.84
C ARG A 54 1.74 1.02 -7.16
N ALA A 55 1.45 -0.01 -6.37
CA ALA A 55 2.49 -0.82 -5.73
C ALA A 55 3.38 -1.52 -6.76
N ASP A 56 2.79 -2.13 -7.79
CA ASP A 56 3.51 -2.82 -8.87
C ASP A 56 4.41 -1.86 -9.67
N GLU A 57 3.94 -0.65 -9.94
CA GLU A 57 4.74 0.37 -10.65
C GLU A 57 5.98 0.77 -9.84
N MET A 58 5.84 0.98 -8.54
CA MET A 58 6.98 1.29 -7.68
C MET A 58 7.94 0.12 -7.58
N ALA A 59 7.43 -1.10 -7.44
CA ALA A 59 8.26 -2.31 -7.38
C ALA A 59 9.05 -2.53 -8.68
N ALA A 60 8.42 -2.32 -9.83
CA ALA A 60 9.06 -2.48 -11.14
C ALA A 60 10.10 -1.40 -11.44
N SER A 61 9.87 -0.16 -11.01
CA SER A 61 10.78 0.97 -11.26
C SER A 61 11.85 1.13 -10.17
N GLY A 62 11.62 0.62 -8.97
CA GLY A 62 12.46 0.89 -7.81
C GLY A 62 12.36 2.33 -7.29
N VAL A 63 11.36 3.08 -7.71
CA VAL A 63 11.18 4.50 -7.35
C VAL A 63 10.01 4.67 -6.40
N TYR A 64 10.30 5.11 -5.19
CA TYR A 64 9.32 5.44 -4.15
C TYR A 64 8.83 6.88 -4.36
N SER A 65 7.64 7.04 -4.92
CA SER A 65 7.11 8.35 -5.27
C SER A 65 5.59 8.35 -5.45
N HIS A 66 4.96 9.48 -5.14
CA HIS A 66 3.57 9.76 -5.52
C HIS A 66 3.40 10.04 -7.02
N ILE A 67 4.50 10.22 -7.73
CA ILE A 67 4.50 10.38 -9.19
C ILE A 67 4.72 9.01 -9.83
N ARG A 68 3.87 8.67 -10.79
CA ARG A 68 3.96 7.41 -11.54
C ARG A 68 5.20 7.41 -12.45
N PRO A 69 5.70 6.25 -12.85
CA PRO A 69 6.91 6.17 -13.69
C PRO A 69 6.84 6.96 -14.99
N ASP A 70 5.65 7.19 -15.55
CA ASP A 70 5.45 8.00 -16.75
C ASP A 70 5.35 9.52 -16.51
N GLY A 71 5.50 9.95 -15.25
CA GLY A 71 5.46 11.35 -14.86
C GLY A 71 4.07 11.87 -14.44
N ARG A 72 3.02 11.05 -14.57
CA ARG A 72 1.68 11.44 -14.13
C ARG A 72 1.54 11.28 -12.62
N LYS A 73 0.59 12.01 -12.02
CA LYS A 73 0.29 11.93 -10.59
C LYS A 73 -0.39 10.60 -10.25
N TYR A 74 -0.26 10.17 -8.99
CA TYR A 74 -0.79 8.88 -8.52
C TYR A 74 -2.28 8.68 -8.83
N MET A 75 -3.13 9.73 -8.70
CA MET A 75 -4.57 9.60 -8.90
C MET A 75 -4.96 9.20 -10.34
N THR A 76 -4.06 9.34 -11.30
CA THR A 76 -4.33 8.97 -12.70
C THR A 76 -4.46 7.46 -12.91
N VAL A 77 -4.23 6.64 -11.88
CA VAL A 77 -4.55 5.20 -11.92
C VAL A 77 -6.05 4.94 -12.03
N THR A 78 -6.87 5.95 -11.77
CA THR A 78 -8.33 5.91 -11.90
C THR A 78 -8.84 7.15 -12.60
N ASP A 79 -10.11 7.14 -12.99
CA ASP A 79 -10.81 8.33 -13.49
C ASP A 79 -11.40 9.20 -12.38
N SER A 80 -11.24 8.82 -11.12
CA SER A 80 -11.68 9.63 -9.97
C SER A 80 -10.65 10.72 -9.66
N GLN A 81 -11.15 11.94 -9.39
CA GLN A 81 -10.32 13.07 -8.96
C GLN A 81 -10.26 13.22 -7.43
N TYR A 82 -11.04 12.44 -6.70
CA TYR A 82 -11.19 12.55 -5.24
C TYR A 82 -10.51 11.38 -4.54
N ILE A 83 -9.22 11.22 -4.80
CA ILE A 83 -8.40 10.12 -4.27
C ILE A 83 -7.22 10.69 -3.49
N GLY A 84 -6.96 10.11 -2.33
CA GLY A 84 -5.74 10.32 -1.56
C GLY A 84 -4.86 9.08 -1.55
N GLU A 85 -3.57 9.24 -1.28
CA GLU A 85 -2.60 8.14 -1.28
C GLU A 85 -1.71 8.20 -0.05
N ASN A 86 -1.54 7.06 0.63
CA ASN A 86 -0.42 6.79 1.51
C ASN A 86 0.47 5.75 0.86
N ILE A 87 1.77 5.98 0.87
CA ILE A 87 2.77 5.02 0.38
C ILE A 87 3.85 4.80 1.43
N HIS A 88 4.46 3.63 1.40
CA HIS A 88 5.63 3.31 2.21
C HIS A 88 6.51 2.28 1.52
N CYS A 89 7.81 2.45 1.66
CA CYS A 89 8.80 1.46 1.23
C CYS A 89 9.38 0.81 2.50
N LEU A 90 9.12 -0.47 2.67
CA LEU A 90 9.44 -1.21 3.88
C LEU A 90 10.47 -2.29 3.57
N GLU A 91 11.70 -2.09 3.98
CA GLU A 91 12.79 -3.04 3.75
C GLU A 91 12.56 -4.33 4.55
N ASP A 92 12.96 -5.47 4.00
CA ASP A 92 12.78 -6.79 4.62
C ASP A 92 13.38 -6.88 6.03
N TRP A 93 14.51 -6.19 6.28
CA TRP A 93 15.13 -6.19 7.60
C TRP A 93 14.23 -5.60 8.70
N ALA A 94 13.29 -4.72 8.35
CA ALA A 94 12.33 -4.14 9.29
C ALA A 94 11.23 -5.13 9.71
N LEU A 95 11.13 -6.28 9.06
CA LEU A 95 10.09 -7.30 9.29
C LEU A 95 10.56 -8.47 10.17
N LYS A 96 11.69 -8.33 10.86
CA LYS A 96 12.26 -9.43 11.67
C LYS A 96 11.43 -9.76 12.91
N GLU A 97 10.78 -8.77 13.51
CA GLU A 97 10.09 -8.92 14.79
C GLU A 97 8.58 -8.72 14.71
N LYS A 98 8.11 -8.00 13.72
CA LYS A 98 6.69 -7.67 13.54
C LYS A 98 6.22 -7.97 12.12
N SER A 99 4.94 -8.25 11.97
CA SER A 99 4.34 -8.45 10.66
C SER A 99 4.39 -7.18 9.81
N LEU A 100 4.27 -7.33 8.49
CA LEU A 100 4.20 -6.19 7.58
C LEU A 100 3.02 -5.27 7.91
N PRO A 101 1.79 -5.74 8.14
CA PRO A 101 0.69 -4.86 8.50
C PRO A 101 0.94 -4.04 9.77
N GLU A 102 1.47 -4.66 10.83
CA GLU A 102 1.82 -3.93 12.05
C GLU A 102 2.85 -2.85 11.79
N THR A 103 3.89 -3.18 11.06
CA THR A 103 5.03 -2.29 10.82
C THR A 103 4.65 -1.11 9.94
N VAL A 104 3.93 -1.33 8.85
CA VAL A 104 3.52 -0.24 7.95
C VAL A 104 2.47 0.66 8.62
N MET A 105 1.54 0.09 9.38
CA MET A 105 0.55 0.88 10.10
C MET A 105 1.19 1.74 11.18
N TRP A 106 2.22 1.22 11.86
CA TRP A 106 3.00 2.02 12.81
C TRP A 106 3.69 3.19 12.11
N ALA A 107 4.33 2.94 10.97
CA ALA A 107 5.04 3.97 10.20
C ALA A 107 4.08 5.06 9.71
N TRP A 108 2.93 4.70 9.15
CA TRP A 108 1.93 5.67 8.70
C TRP A 108 1.31 6.44 9.88
N SER A 109 1.07 5.79 11.01
CA SER A 109 0.50 6.44 12.19
C SER A 109 1.46 7.43 12.85
N ALA A 110 2.77 7.22 12.71
CA ALA A 110 3.80 8.11 13.22
C ALA A 110 4.03 9.37 12.37
N SER A 111 3.45 9.42 11.18
CA SER A 111 3.55 10.56 10.26
C SER A 111 2.24 11.34 10.21
N ALA A 112 2.28 12.63 10.53
CA ALA A 112 1.09 13.48 10.61
C ALA A 112 0.28 13.49 9.30
N GLY A 113 0.95 13.55 8.15
CA GLY A 113 0.28 13.56 6.84
C GLY A 113 -0.40 12.24 6.50
N HIS A 114 0.26 11.11 6.78
CA HIS A 114 -0.32 9.78 6.55
C HIS A 114 -1.48 9.51 7.53
N LEU A 115 -1.31 9.86 8.80
CA LEU A 115 -2.36 9.73 9.80
C LEU A 115 -3.60 10.54 9.43
N LYS A 116 -3.40 11.76 8.93
CA LYS A 116 -4.50 12.62 8.48
C LYS A 116 -5.32 11.96 7.37
N ASN A 117 -4.67 11.30 6.41
CA ASN A 117 -5.38 10.57 5.36
C ASN A 117 -6.22 9.42 5.94
N MET A 118 -5.65 8.61 6.83
CA MET A 118 -6.36 7.48 7.42
C MET A 118 -7.55 7.90 8.28
N THR A 119 -7.49 9.07 8.90
CA THR A 119 -8.53 9.59 9.80
C THR A 119 -9.39 10.68 9.16
N ASN A 120 -9.31 10.86 7.86
CA ASN A 120 -10.12 11.84 7.13
C ASN A 120 -11.56 11.34 6.99
N SER A 121 -12.50 12.06 7.60
CA SER A 121 -13.93 11.71 7.60
C SER A 121 -14.59 11.84 6.21
N ARG A 122 -13.96 12.53 5.27
CA ARG A 122 -14.45 12.65 3.88
C ARG A 122 -14.29 11.36 3.09
N TYR A 123 -13.31 10.53 3.43
CA TYR A 123 -13.09 9.26 2.75
C TYR A 123 -14.14 8.22 3.18
N GLY A 124 -14.65 7.47 2.20
CA GLY A 124 -15.61 6.40 2.41
C GLY A 124 -15.12 5.02 1.96
N SER A 125 -14.06 4.99 1.14
CA SER A 125 -13.53 3.74 0.59
C SER A 125 -12.01 3.69 0.67
N ILE A 126 -11.48 2.46 0.73
CA ILE A 126 -10.04 2.17 0.75
C ILE A 126 -9.69 1.05 -0.23
N GLY A 127 -8.53 1.19 -0.86
CA GLY A 127 -7.84 0.10 -1.54
C GLY A 127 -6.43 -0.04 -1.00
N VAL A 128 -5.93 -1.26 -0.94
CA VAL A 128 -4.57 -1.56 -0.48
C VAL A 128 -3.83 -2.35 -1.54
N GLY A 129 -2.60 -1.97 -1.83
CA GLY A 129 -1.69 -2.65 -2.72
C GLY A 129 -0.37 -2.97 -2.03
N LEU A 130 0.17 -4.15 -2.30
CA LEU A 130 1.46 -4.61 -1.79
C LEU A 130 2.24 -5.26 -2.92
N ALA A 131 3.51 -4.90 -3.08
CA ALA A 131 4.38 -5.51 -4.08
C ALA A 131 5.81 -5.60 -3.59
N LYS A 132 6.46 -6.74 -3.83
CA LYS A 132 7.89 -6.93 -3.58
C LYS A 132 8.72 -6.32 -4.69
N GLY A 133 9.80 -5.66 -4.30
CA GLY A 133 10.78 -5.10 -5.23
C GLY A 133 12.08 -4.81 -4.50
N THR A 134 12.85 -3.91 -5.06
CA THR A 134 14.08 -3.41 -4.45
C THR A 134 13.98 -1.89 -4.28
N ASP A 135 14.64 -1.37 -3.26
CA ASP A 135 14.73 0.06 -3.04
C ASP A 135 15.89 0.69 -3.85
N GLU A 136 16.12 1.99 -3.67
CA GLU A 136 17.18 2.74 -4.36
C GLU A 136 18.58 2.20 -4.07
N ASN A 137 18.77 1.52 -2.94
CA ASN A 137 20.04 0.91 -2.54
C ASN A 137 20.17 -0.55 -2.98
N GLY A 138 19.17 -1.07 -3.71
CA GLY A 138 19.15 -2.47 -4.14
C GLY A 138 18.76 -3.46 -3.05
N GLU A 139 18.25 -3.00 -1.91
CA GLU A 139 17.76 -3.86 -0.84
C GLU A 139 16.33 -4.33 -1.10
N ASP A 140 16.05 -5.60 -0.78
CA ASP A 140 14.70 -6.15 -0.88
C ASP A 140 13.73 -5.41 0.03
N CYS A 141 12.59 -5.04 -0.52
CA CYS A 141 11.57 -4.29 0.19
C CYS A 141 10.16 -4.62 -0.28
N TRP A 142 9.18 -4.15 0.50
CA TRP A 142 7.78 -4.12 0.12
C TRP A 142 7.35 -2.68 -0.14
N TYR A 143 6.74 -2.45 -1.29
CA TYR A 143 6.02 -1.20 -1.56
C TYR A 143 4.58 -1.37 -1.12
N CYS A 144 4.16 -0.51 -0.21
CA CYS A 144 2.84 -0.54 0.42
C CYS A 144 2.05 0.69 0.01
N VAL A 145 0.81 0.51 -0.41
CA VAL A 145 -0.08 1.59 -0.87
C VAL A 145 -1.44 1.49 -0.19
N GLN A 146 -1.91 2.63 0.31
CA GLN A 146 -3.32 2.86 0.61
C GLN A 146 -3.84 3.94 -0.35
N LEU A 147 -4.91 3.63 -1.07
CA LEU A 147 -5.69 4.64 -1.78
C LEU A 147 -7.01 4.84 -1.06
N PHE A 148 -7.40 6.09 -0.91
CA PHE A 148 -8.65 6.50 -0.28
C PHE A 148 -9.50 7.24 -1.30
N MET A 149 -10.81 7.05 -1.24
CA MET A 149 -11.75 7.76 -2.11
C MET A 149 -12.84 8.41 -1.26
N ASP A 150 -13.22 9.63 -1.63
CA ASP A 150 -14.29 10.38 -0.98
C ASP A 150 -15.60 9.59 -1.00
N THR A 151 -16.40 9.75 0.05
CA THR A 151 -17.77 9.21 0.11
C THR A 151 -18.56 9.68 -1.11
N GLY A 152 -19.22 8.73 -1.79
CA GLY A 152 -19.97 9.00 -3.03
C GLY A 152 -19.13 9.05 -4.30
N GLY A 153 -17.80 8.92 -4.18
CA GLY A 153 -16.92 8.78 -5.33
C GLY A 153 -17.14 7.46 -6.07
N SER A 154 -16.81 7.45 -7.35
CA SER A 154 -16.91 6.26 -8.20
C SER A 154 -15.71 6.13 -9.11
N ILE A 155 -15.40 4.90 -9.50
CA ILE A 155 -14.33 4.57 -10.43
C ILE A 155 -14.94 3.76 -11.57
N SER A 156 -14.80 4.26 -12.81
CA SER A 156 -15.25 3.54 -13.99
C SER A 156 -14.16 2.64 -14.57
N TRP A 157 -12.89 3.08 -14.50
CA TRP A 157 -11.76 2.32 -15.01
C TRP A 157 -10.52 2.47 -14.13
N VAL A 158 -9.64 1.48 -14.22
CA VAL A 158 -8.30 1.49 -13.64
C VAL A 158 -7.29 1.49 -14.77
N ASP A 159 -6.37 2.47 -14.76
CA ASP A 159 -5.30 2.57 -15.75
C ASP A 159 -4.17 1.60 -15.40
N ARG A 160 -4.10 0.52 -16.14
CA ARG A 160 -3.01 -0.46 -16.02
C ARG A 160 -1.94 -0.13 -17.05
N PRO A 161 -0.65 -0.06 -16.67
CA PRO A 161 0.42 0.06 -17.66
C PRO A 161 0.31 -1.10 -18.64
N ALA A 162 0.46 -0.79 -19.94
CA ALA A 162 0.59 -1.85 -20.94
C ALA A 162 1.75 -2.76 -20.53
N ALA A 163 1.53 -4.06 -20.55
CA ALA A 163 2.61 -5.02 -20.36
C ALA A 163 3.72 -4.69 -21.37
N LYS A 164 4.94 -4.48 -20.88
CA LYS A 164 6.08 -4.30 -21.78
C LYS A 164 6.22 -5.58 -22.60
N GLN A 165 6.01 -5.44 -23.89
CA GLN A 165 6.30 -6.52 -24.83
C GLN A 165 7.81 -6.75 -24.90
#